data_7e6b432efbd7da9ae53292499c6a3bfd
#
_entry.id   7e6b432efbd7da9ae53292499c6a3bfd
#
_cell.length_a   1.000
_cell.length_b   1.000
_cell.length_c   1.000
_cell.angle_alpha   90.00
_cell.angle_beta   90.00
_cell.angle_gamma   90.00
#
_symmetry.space_group_name_H-M   'P 1'
#
loop_
_entity.id
_entity.type
_entity.pdbx_description
1 polymer ?
#
loop_
_entity_poly.entity_id
_entity_poly.type
_entity_poly.pdbx_seq_one_letter_code
_entity_poly.pdbx_strand_id
1 'polypeptide(L)'
;MLPRRRGKVLVVDDDPIILEVVRERLDAAGFDVYVRADALGTSQWVAREQPDFILLDVMMPALGGGELGLLLKRSHTTNQTAVILHSSMSAAALAPVIQRTGAIGAIPKTHDGAKFIAEFERLTQRAKTAQKGA
;
A
#
# COMPACT_ATOMS: atom_id res chain seq x y z
N MET A 1 -23.42 7.41 -16.45
CA MET A 1 -22.52 6.32 -16.08
C MET A 1 -21.33 6.85 -15.31
N LEU A 2 -21.09 6.31 -14.12
CA LEU A 2 -19.94 6.74 -13.32
C LEU A 2 -18.65 6.22 -13.93
N PRO A 3 -17.57 7.03 -13.92
CA PRO A 3 -16.29 6.54 -14.40
C PRO A 3 -15.81 5.36 -13.57
N ARG A 4 -15.09 4.45 -14.21
CA ARG A 4 -14.51 3.29 -13.54
C ARG A 4 -13.42 3.76 -12.58
N ARG A 5 -13.42 3.23 -11.36
CA ARG A 5 -12.36 3.53 -10.39
C ARG A 5 -11.04 2.91 -10.87
N ARG A 6 -9.94 3.52 -10.48
CA ARG A 6 -8.59 3.14 -10.93
C ARG A 6 -8.04 1.91 -10.21
N GLY A 7 -8.73 1.41 -9.23
CA GLY A 7 -8.35 0.23 -8.48
C GLY A 7 -8.71 0.35 -7.01
N LYS A 8 -8.67 -0.78 -6.31
CA LYS A 8 -8.97 -0.86 -4.88
C LYS A 8 -7.67 -0.80 -4.10
N VAL A 9 -7.58 0.13 -3.17
CA VAL A 9 -6.38 0.35 -2.33
C VAL A 9 -6.75 0.19 -0.87
N LEU A 10 -5.96 -0.61 -0.15
CA LEU A 10 -6.02 -0.68 1.31
C LEU A 10 -4.86 0.11 1.88
N VAL A 11 -5.14 1.04 2.80
CA VAL A 11 -4.12 1.81 3.51
C VAL A 11 -4.06 1.29 4.95
N VAL A 12 -2.88 0.87 5.39
CA VAL A 12 -2.68 0.34 6.74
C VAL A 12 -1.66 1.23 7.46
N ASP A 13 -2.10 1.91 8.51
CA ASP A 13 -1.26 2.82 9.29
C ASP A 13 -1.95 3.02 10.65
N ASP A 14 -1.21 3.01 11.75
CA ASP A 14 -1.79 3.18 13.08
C ASP A 14 -2.10 4.65 13.43
N ASP A 15 -1.68 5.59 12.61
CA ASP A 15 -1.96 7.02 12.79
C ASP A 15 -3.24 7.41 12.06
N PRO A 16 -4.33 7.76 12.78
CA PRO A 16 -5.60 8.09 12.14
C PRO A 16 -5.53 9.35 11.28
N ILE A 17 -4.61 10.27 11.58
CA ILE A 17 -4.42 11.48 10.78
C ILE A 17 -3.84 11.11 9.42
N ILE A 18 -2.83 10.26 9.40
CA ILE A 18 -2.23 9.77 8.17
C ILE A 18 -3.26 9.02 7.32
N LEU A 19 -4.05 8.14 7.95
CA LEU A 19 -5.10 7.40 7.24
C LEU A 19 -6.07 8.34 6.54
N GLU A 20 -6.51 9.39 7.22
CA GLU A 20 -7.46 10.34 6.65
C GLU A 20 -6.86 11.14 5.51
N VAL A 21 -5.63 11.63 5.67
CA VAL A 21 -4.94 12.41 4.64
C VAL A 21 -4.72 11.55 3.38
N VAL A 22 -4.23 10.34 3.56
CA VAL A 22 -3.95 9.44 2.42
C VAL A 22 -5.24 9.02 1.74
N ARG A 23 -6.29 8.72 2.53
CA ARG A 23 -7.59 8.37 1.97
C ARG A 23 -8.12 9.47 1.06
N GLU A 24 -8.05 10.73 1.51
CA GLU A 24 -8.51 11.87 0.71
C GLU A 24 -7.70 12.02 -0.58
N ARG A 25 -6.37 11.87 -0.48
CA ARG A 25 -5.49 11.99 -1.65
C ARG A 25 -5.81 10.94 -2.71
N LEU A 26 -5.94 9.69 -2.29
CA LEU A 26 -6.17 8.57 -3.20
C LEU A 26 -7.60 8.58 -3.76
N ASP A 27 -8.58 8.94 -2.92
CA ASP A 27 -9.96 9.07 -3.38
C ASP A 27 -10.08 10.15 -4.46
N ALA A 28 -9.47 11.31 -4.23
CA ALA A 28 -9.46 12.41 -5.20
C ALA A 28 -8.76 12.00 -6.50
N ALA A 29 -7.80 11.09 -6.44
CA ALA A 29 -7.10 10.59 -7.62
C ALA A 29 -7.87 9.49 -8.36
N GLY A 30 -9.02 9.06 -7.84
CA GLY A 30 -9.89 8.12 -8.53
C GLY A 30 -9.79 6.66 -8.06
N PHE A 31 -9.10 6.40 -6.94
CA PHE A 31 -9.01 5.06 -6.38
C PHE A 31 -10.15 4.78 -5.40
N ASP A 32 -10.47 3.51 -5.25
CA ASP A 32 -11.43 3.03 -4.26
C ASP A 32 -10.65 2.66 -3.00
N VAL A 33 -10.80 3.46 -1.93
CA VAL A 33 -9.88 3.45 -0.80
C VAL A 33 -10.53 2.88 0.46
N TYR A 34 -9.83 1.97 1.11
CA TYR A 34 -10.19 1.41 2.41
C TYR A 34 -9.02 1.61 3.37
N VAL A 35 -9.31 1.80 4.65
CA VAL A 35 -8.29 2.07 5.66
C VAL A 35 -8.40 1.11 6.83
N ARG A 36 -7.26 0.75 7.41
CA ARG A 36 -7.19 -0.04 8.64
C ARG A 36 -6.11 0.53 9.55
N ALA A 37 -6.46 0.70 10.82
CA ALA A 37 -5.52 1.19 11.82
C ALA A 37 -4.76 0.07 12.53
N ASP A 38 -5.14 -1.18 12.28
CA ASP A 38 -4.61 -2.38 12.94
C ASP A 38 -4.01 -3.34 11.95
N ALA A 39 -2.83 -3.89 12.29
CA ALA A 39 -2.26 -5.01 11.55
C ALA A 39 -3.07 -6.28 11.74
N LEU A 40 -3.66 -6.44 12.94
CA LEU A 40 -4.44 -7.62 13.27
C LEU A 40 -5.70 -7.71 12.39
N GLY A 41 -5.93 -8.86 11.79
CA GLY A 41 -7.07 -9.08 10.92
C GLY A 41 -6.90 -8.56 9.49
N THR A 42 -5.78 -7.88 9.20
CA THR A 42 -5.54 -7.34 7.87
C THR A 42 -5.36 -8.44 6.82
N SER A 43 -4.66 -9.52 7.16
CA SER A 43 -4.48 -10.64 6.21
C SER A 43 -5.81 -11.26 5.80
N GLN A 44 -6.73 -11.44 6.74
CA GLN A 44 -8.06 -11.97 6.47
C GLN A 44 -8.88 -11.00 5.61
N TRP A 45 -8.76 -9.70 5.90
CA TRP A 45 -9.43 -8.67 5.10
C TRP A 45 -8.94 -8.70 3.64
N VAL A 46 -7.61 -8.78 3.45
CA VAL A 46 -7.00 -8.84 2.12
C VAL A 46 -7.44 -10.08 1.36
N ALA A 47 -7.48 -11.23 2.04
CA ALA A 47 -7.90 -12.48 1.43
C ALA A 47 -9.36 -12.40 0.94
N ARG A 48 -10.23 -11.74 1.70
CA ARG A 48 -11.65 -11.62 1.37
C ARG A 48 -11.90 -10.54 0.30
N GLU A 49 -11.29 -9.37 0.47
CA GLU A 49 -11.59 -8.20 -0.37
C GLU A 49 -10.69 -8.07 -1.61
N GLN A 50 -9.58 -8.74 -1.62
CA GLN A 50 -8.61 -8.80 -2.74
C GLN A 50 -8.31 -7.42 -3.33
N PRO A 51 -7.72 -6.50 -2.54
CA PRO A 51 -7.34 -5.19 -3.06
C PRO A 51 -6.26 -5.32 -4.14
N ASP A 52 -6.20 -4.35 -5.04
CA ASP A 52 -5.15 -4.30 -6.05
C ASP A 52 -3.82 -3.83 -5.45
N PHE A 53 -3.90 -2.93 -4.49
CA PHE A 53 -2.71 -2.33 -3.85
C PHE A 53 -2.90 -2.23 -2.36
N ILE A 54 -1.80 -2.40 -1.62
CA ILE A 54 -1.75 -2.12 -0.19
C ILE A 54 -0.67 -1.07 0.04
N LEU A 55 -1.03 0.04 0.68
CA LEU A 55 -0.07 1.03 1.15
C LEU A 55 0.14 0.78 2.64
N LEU A 56 1.33 0.37 3.01
CA LEU A 56 1.62 -0.21 4.32
C LEU A 56 2.68 0.59 5.08
N ASP A 57 2.33 1.07 6.27
CA ASP A 57 3.30 1.67 7.20
C ASP A 57 4.18 0.57 7.81
N VAL A 58 5.50 0.75 7.73
CA VAL A 58 6.46 -0.24 8.24
C VAL A 58 6.74 -0.12 9.73
N MET A 59 6.24 0.94 10.36
CA MET A 59 6.54 1.26 11.77
C MET A 59 5.37 0.99 12.71
N MET A 60 4.48 0.07 12.36
CA MET A 60 3.33 -0.26 13.21
C MET A 60 3.76 -1.11 14.40
N PRO A 61 3.37 -0.72 15.64
CA PRO A 61 3.87 -1.38 16.84
C PRO A 61 3.46 -2.84 17.02
N ALA A 62 2.25 -3.22 16.60
CA ALA A 62 1.68 -4.54 16.93
C ALA A 62 2.37 -5.70 16.21
N LEU A 63 2.69 -5.55 14.93
CA LEU A 63 3.38 -6.59 14.15
C LEU A 63 4.57 -6.04 13.37
N GLY A 64 4.78 -4.73 13.37
CA GLY A 64 5.69 -4.10 12.43
C GLY A 64 5.16 -4.23 11.00
N GLY A 65 5.15 -3.14 10.23
CA GLY A 65 4.67 -3.18 8.85
C GLY A 65 5.42 -4.18 7.99
N GLY A 66 6.75 -4.34 8.22
CA GLY A 66 7.55 -5.30 7.48
C GLY A 66 7.14 -6.75 7.71
N GLU A 67 6.76 -7.11 8.93
CA GLU A 67 6.28 -8.45 9.25
C GLU A 67 4.93 -8.72 8.60
N LEU A 68 4.03 -7.74 8.63
CA LEU A 68 2.74 -7.89 7.97
C LEU A 68 2.91 -8.04 6.46
N GLY A 69 3.81 -7.28 5.85
CA GLY A 69 4.12 -7.41 4.43
C GLY A 69 4.62 -8.80 4.09
N LEU A 70 5.46 -9.38 4.94
CA LEU A 70 5.96 -10.74 4.76
C LEU A 70 4.83 -11.78 4.86
N LEU A 71 3.92 -11.61 5.82
CA LEU A 71 2.75 -12.48 5.96
C LEU A 71 1.86 -12.39 4.73
N LEU A 72 1.62 -11.19 4.23
CA LEU A 72 0.81 -10.98 3.03
C LEU A 72 1.44 -11.66 1.81
N LYS A 73 2.76 -11.58 1.68
CA LYS A 73 3.48 -12.20 0.56
C LYS A 73 3.34 -13.71 0.57
N ARG A 74 3.23 -14.34 1.73
CA ARG A 74 3.10 -15.80 1.88
C ARG A 74 1.70 -16.31 1.59
N SER A 75 0.70 -15.44 1.54
CA SER A 75 -0.68 -15.83 1.31
C SER A 75 -0.93 -16.01 -0.19
N HIS A 76 -1.55 -17.10 -0.57
CA HIS A 76 -1.91 -17.37 -1.96
C HIS A 76 -2.85 -16.30 -2.52
N THR A 77 -3.73 -15.77 -1.68
CA THR A 77 -4.73 -14.79 -2.09
C THR A 77 -4.14 -13.40 -2.30
N THR A 78 -2.91 -13.16 -1.81
CA THR A 78 -2.26 -11.85 -1.90
C THR A 78 -1.21 -11.77 -3.01
N ASN A 79 -0.96 -12.87 -3.74
CA ASN A 79 0.02 -12.89 -4.83
C ASN A 79 -0.29 -11.89 -5.93
N GLN A 80 -1.56 -11.49 -6.07
CA GLN A 80 -2.01 -10.52 -7.07
C GLN A 80 -2.10 -9.11 -6.52
N THR A 81 -1.85 -8.93 -5.24
CA THR A 81 -1.89 -7.63 -4.59
C THR A 81 -0.48 -7.05 -4.50
N ALA A 82 -0.30 -5.85 -5.04
CA ALA A 82 1.00 -5.17 -4.97
C ALA A 82 1.11 -4.41 -3.65
N VAL A 83 2.20 -4.61 -2.92
CA VAL A 83 2.46 -3.94 -1.65
C VAL A 83 3.40 -2.76 -1.89
N ILE A 84 3.01 -1.59 -1.39
CA ILE A 84 3.81 -0.36 -1.43
C ILE A 84 4.04 0.07 0.01
N LEU A 85 5.29 0.33 0.38
CA LEU A 85 5.60 0.78 1.73
C LEU A 85 5.42 2.31 1.83
N HIS A 86 4.93 2.77 2.97
CA HIS A 86 4.74 4.20 3.25
C HIS A 86 5.45 4.51 4.55
N SER A 87 6.53 5.30 4.49
CA SER A 87 7.41 5.44 5.65
C SER A 87 8.19 6.76 5.63
N SER A 88 8.56 7.23 6.82
CA SER A 88 9.50 8.33 6.98
C SER A 88 10.96 7.85 7.03
N MET A 89 11.21 6.54 6.93
CA MET A 89 12.57 5.99 6.89
C MET A 89 13.29 6.40 5.61
N SER A 90 14.62 6.43 5.66
CA SER A 90 15.44 6.72 4.48
C SER A 90 15.32 5.60 3.44
N ALA A 91 15.63 5.93 2.19
CA ALA A 91 15.65 4.94 1.11
C ALA A 91 16.62 3.79 1.43
N ALA A 92 17.78 4.10 2.01
CA ALA A 92 18.78 3.10 2.39
C ALA A 92 18.22 2.14 3.46
N ALA A 93 17.49 2.66 4.45
CA ALA A 93 16.88 1.85 5.50
C ALA A 93 15.72 0.99 4.97
N LEU A 94 15.01 1.48 3.96
CA LEU A 94 13.88 0.76 3.38
C LEU A 94 14.28 -0.34 2.41
N ALA A 95 15.46 -0.25 1.80
CA ALA A 95 15.89 -1.22 0.78
C ALA A 95 15.79 -2.68 1.26
N PRO A 96 16.32 -3.05 2.44
CA PRO A 96 16.18 -4.44 2.92
C PRO A 96 14.72 -4.81 3.25
N VAL A 97 13.91 -3.87 3.67
CA VAL A 97 12.49 -4.12 3.94
C VAL A 97 11.75 -4.42 2.64
N ILE A 98 12.01 -3.66 1.60
CA ILE A 98 11.43 -3.89 0.27
C ILE A 98 11.79 -5.30 -0.22
N GLN A 99 13.06 -5.67 -0.12
CA GLN A 99 13.53 -6.97 -0.56
C GLN A 99 12.88 -8.10 0.24
N ARG A 100 12.81 -7.97 1.56
CA ARG A 100 12.24 -9.00 2.43
C ARG A 100 10.74 -9.18 2.23
N THR A 101 10.00 -8.09 2.06
CA THR A 101 8.54 -8.12 1.93
C THR A 101 8.05 -8.36 0.51
N GLY A 102 8.89 -8.13 -0.49
CA GLY A 102 8.47 -8.20 -1.89
C GLY A 102 7.65 -6.99 -2.32
N ALA A 103 7.70 -5.89 -1.58
CA ALA A 103 7.03 -4.65 -1.97
C ALA A 103 7.55 -4.17 -3.33
N ILE A 104 6.67 -3.54 -4.10
CA ILE A 104 7.06 -3.01 -5.42
C ILE A 104 7.80 -1.68 -5.32
N GLY A 105 7.80 -1.06 -4.16
CA GLY A 105 8.50 0.17 -3.89
C GLY A 105 8.06 0.79 -2.58
N ALA A 106 8.52 2.01 -2.33
CA ALA A 106 8.20 2.75 -1.13
C ALA A 106 7.95 4.22 -1.48
N ILE A 107 7.03 4.84 -0.75
CA ILE A 107 6.72 6.25 -0.89
C ILE A 107 7.04 6.94 0.44
N PRO A 108 7.84 8.01 0.45
CA PRO A 108 8.11 8.76 1.66
C PRO A 108 6.84 9.41 2.20
N LYS A 109 6.68 9.44 3.51
CA LYS A 109 5.63 10.24 4.14
C LYS A 109 5.95 11.71 3.87
N THR A 110 5.05 12.40 3.18
CA THR A 110 5.27 13.78 2.74
C THR A 110 4.01 14.63 2.94
N HIS A 111 4.22 15.91 3.20
CA HIS A 111 3.14 16.89 3.24
C HIS A 111 2.69 17.31 1.83
N ASP A 112 3.47 16.98 0.81
CA ASP A 112 3.15 17.32 -0.59
C ASP A 112 2.29 16.22 -1.22
N GLY A 113 0.98 16.47 -1.27
CA GLY A 113 0.02 15.52 -1.82
C GLY A 113 0.20 15.23 -3.30
N ALA A 114 0.63 16.24 -4.08
CA ALA A 114 0.88 16.04 -5.51
C ALA A 114 2.07 15.11 -5.73
N LYS A 115 3.12 15.28 -4.94
CA LYS A 115 4.29 14.41 -5.01
C LYS A 115 3.95 12.98 -4.59
N PHE A 116 3.15 12.83 -3.53
CA PHE A 116 2.68 11.52 -3.10
C PHE A 116 1.92 10.80 -4.21
N ILE A 117 0.97 11.48 -4.84
CA ILE A 117 0.15 10.89 -5.91
C ILE A 117 1.00 10.54 -7.13
N ALA A 118 1.95 11.40 -7.51
CA ALA A 118 2.85 11.12 -8.63
C ALA A 118 3.64 9.83 -8.40
N GLU A 119 4.18 9.63 -7.20
CA GLU A 119 4.91 8.42 -6.85
C GLU A 119 3.99 7.19 -6.81
N PHE A 120 2.81 7.33 -6.24
CA PHE A 120 1.83 6.24 -6.19
C PHE A 120 1.43 5.82 -7.61
N GLU A 121 1.16 6.78 -8.47
CA GLU A 121 0.79 6.50 -9.87
C GLU A 121 1.93 5.80 -10.61
N ARG A 122 3.16 6.25 -10.42
CA ARG A 122 4.33 5.64 -11.04
C ARG A 122 4.46 4.16 -10.66
N LEU A 123 4.34 3.85 -9.37
CA LEU A 123 4.47 2.47 -8.88
C LEU A 123 3.31 1.59 -9.34
N THR A 124 2.09 2.10 -9.29
CA THR A 124 0.91 1.32 -9.69
C THR A 124 0.88 1.09 -11.20
N GLN A 125 1.35 2.04 -11.98
CA GLN A 125 1.46 1.88 -13.43
C GLN A 125 2.47 0.78 -13.80
N ARG A 126 3.61 0.76 -13.12
CA ARG A 126 4.63 -0.29 -13.32
C ARG A 126 4.08 -1.68 -12.97
N ALA A 127 3.34 -1.79 -11.87
CA ALA A 127 2.75 -3.06 -11.45
C ALA A 127 1.75 -3.58 -12.49
N LYS A 128 0.90 -2.71 -13.03
CA LYS A 128 -0.07 -3.07 -14.07
C LYS A 128 0.63 -3.53 -15.35
N THR A 129 1.68 -2.84 -15.75
CA THR A 129 2.46 -3.20 -16.93
C THR A 129 3.11 -4.57 -16.76
N ALA A 130 3.69 -4.84 -15.60
CA ALA A 130 4.31 -6.12 -15.30
C ALA A 130 3.29 -7.28 -15.36
N GLN A 131 2.09 -7.07 -14.80
CA GLN A 131 1.03 -8.08 -14.83
C GLN A 131 0.56 -8.36 -16.25
N LYS A 132 0.46 -7.33 -17.08
CA LYS A 132 0.07 -7.50 -18.49
C LYS A 132 1.14 -8.16 -19.34
N GLY A 133 2.40 -7.96 -18.97
CA GLY A 133 3.54 -8.55 -19.70
C GLY A 133 3.83 -9.99 -19.35
N ALA A 134 3.15 -10.53 -18.34
CA ALA A 134 3.37 -11.91 -17.90
C ALA A 134 2.52 -12.91 -18.78
#